data_d4a7d513a7a3005e11b370da11c880d8
#
_entry.id   d4a7d513a7a3005e11b370da11c880d8
#
_cell.length_a   1.000
_cell.length_b   1.000
_cell.length_c   1.000
_cell.angle_alpha   90.00
_cell.angle_beta   90.00
_cell.angle_gamma   90.00
#
_symmetry.space_group_name_H-M   'P 1'
#
loop_
_entity.id
_entity.type
_entity.pdbx_description
1 polymer ?
#
loop_
_entity_poly.entity_id
_entity_poly.type
_entity_poly.pdbx_seq_one_letter_code
_entity_poly.pdbx_strand_id
1 'polypeptide(L)'
;RKIMDKKDNRYYGEFGGQYVSESLMNTLDELEKAFDEAIKDPEFIKQYNYYLKEYVGRETPLYYAEHLSEKYGPKIYLKREDLNHTGAHKINNVIGQILLAKRMGKTKVIAETGAGQHGVATATGAALFNMECTVFMGAEDIERQKLNVFRMEMLGAKVQPVTSGSSTLKLSLIHISEPTRP
;
A
#
# COMPACT_ATOMS: atom_id res chain seq x y z
N ARG A 1 -7.24 1.96 -32.92
CA ARG A 1 -6.53 1.73 -31.64
C ARG A 1 -5.38 0.78 -31.97
N LYS A 2 -4.12 1.28 -32.02
CA LYS A 2 -2.94 0.42 -32.10
C LYS A 2 -2.93 -0.46 -30.87
N ILE A 3 -2.86 -1.78 -31.07
CA ILE A 3 -2.55 -2.74 -30.00
C ILE A 3 -1.13 -2.40 -29.59
N MET A 4 -0.97 -1.86 -28.37
CA MET A 4 0.33 -1.53 -27.81
C MET A 4 1.08 -2.86 -27.57
N ASP A 5 2.29 -2.95 -28.09
CA ASP A 5 3.18 -4.08 -27.83
C ASP A 5 3.43 -4.21 -26.33
N LYS A 6 3.56 -5.43 -25.81
CA LYS A 6 3.78 -5.71 -24.38
C LYS A 6 4.96 -4.94 -23.75
N LYS A 7 5.90 -4.46 -24.56
CA LYS A 7 7.01 -3.60 -24.12
C LYS A 7 6.59 -2.16 -23.78
N ASP A 8 5.45 -1.70 -24.28
CA ASP A 8 4.98 -0.31 -24.12
C ASP A 8 4.11 -0.09 -22.87
N ASN A 9 3.68 -1.16 -22.16
CA ASN A 9 2.84 -1.04 -20.96
C ASN A 9 3.50 -0.29 -19.78
N ARG A 10 4.83 -0.11 -19.82
CA ARG A 10 5.59 0.61 -18.78
C ARG A 10 5.80 2.09 -19.10
N TYR A 11 5.34 2.54 -20.28
CA TYR A 11 5.51 3.91 -20.74
C TYR A 11 4.18 4.55 -21.11
N TYR A 12 4.03 5.81 -20.74
CA TYR A 12 2.92 6.70 -21.06
C TYR A 12 3.46 7.85 -21.92
N GLY A 13 3.65 7.61 -23.21
CA GLY A 13 4.39 8.51 -24.09
C GLY A 13 5.87 8.52 -23.76
N GLU A 14 6.42 9.68 -23.42
CA GLU A 14 7.81 9.88 -22.99
C GLU A 14 8.04 9.61 -21.48
N PHE A 15 6.95 9.42 -20.71
CA PHE A 15 6.98 9.20 -19.26
C PHE A 15 6.86 7.71 -18.93
N GLY A 16 7.46 7.31 -17.82
CA GLY A 16 7.39 5.94 -17.32
C GLY A 16 8.74 5.24 -17.34
N GLY A 17 8.71 3.91 -17.41
CA GLY A 17 9.88 3.05 -17.34
C GLY A 17 10.03 2.36 -15.99
N GLN A 18 11.11 1.61 -15.82
CA GLN A 18 11.38 0.81 -14.63
C GLN A 18 12.83 1.03 -14.19
N TYR A 19 13.02 1.98 -13.27
CA TYR A 19 14.32 2.42 -12.79
C TYR A 19 14.59 1.82 -11.41
N VAL A 20 14.93 0.55 -11.38
CA VAL A 20 15.22 -0.23 -10.18
C VAL A 20 16.53 -1.00 -10.34
N SER A 21 17.07 -1.49 -9.24
CA SER A 21 18.25 -2.35 -9.25
C SER A 21 17.99 -3.64 -10.05
N GLU A 22 19.00 -4.14 -10.76
CA GLU A 22 18.89 -5.40 -11.55
C GLU A 22 18.43 -6.58 -10.70
N SER A 23 18.79 -6.60 -9.40
CA SER A 23 18.38 -7.64 -8.46
C SER A 23 16.87 -7.74 -8.27
N LEU A 24 16.12 -6.65 -8.54
CA LEU A 24 14.67 -6.60 -8.41
C LEU A 24 13.92 -6.85 -9.72
N MET A 25 14.59 -6.82 -10.87
CA MET A 25 13.93 -6.92 -12.18
C MET A 25 13.11 -8.20 -12.31
N ASN A 26 13.69 -9.35 -11.96
CA ASN A 26 12.98 -10.64 -12.03
C ASN A 26 11.74 -10.67 -11.12
N THR A 27 11.84 -10.10 -9.92
CA THR A 27 10.71 -10.03 -8.98
C THR A 27 9.59 -9.14 -9.52
N LEU A 28 9.93 -8.04 -10.18
CA LEU A 28 8.95 -7.14 -10.78
C LEU A 28 8.31 -7.74 -12.02
N ASP A 29 9.05 -8.50 -12.82
CA ASP A 29 8.50 -9.23 -13.96
C ASP A 29 7.54 -10.36 -13.51
N GLU A 30 7.86 -11.07 -12.41
CA GLU A 30 6.95 -12.02 -11.76
C GLU A 30 5.67 -11.35 -11.29
N LEU A 31 5.81 -10.18 -10.62
CA LEU A 31 4.69 -9.40 -10.11
C LEU A 31 3.79 -8.89 -11.25
N GLU A 32 4.36 -8.34 -12.31
CA GLU A 32 3.63 -7.83 -13.48
C GLU A 32 2.79 -8.94 -14.12
N LYS A 33 3.41 -10.12 -14.34
CA LYS A 33 2.71 -11.29 -14.88
C LYS A 33 1.56 -11.74 -13.97
N ALA A 34 1.81 -11.87 -12.67
CA ALA A 34 0.79 -12.27 -11.69
C ALA A 34 -0.37 -11.26 -11.62
N PHE A 35 -0.07 -9.97 -11.72
CA PHE A 35 -1.08 -8.92 -11.76
C PHE A 35 -1.93 -9.00 -13.04
N ASP A 36 -1.30 -9.14 -14.21
CA ASP A 36 -1.99 -9.25 -15.49
C ASP A 36 -2.93 -10.46 -15.56
N GLU A 37 -2.58 -11.55 -14.89
CA GLU A 37 -3.43 -12.74 -14.75
C GLU A 37 -4.56 -12.47 -13.74
N ALA A 38 -4.24 -11.89 -12.59
CA ALA A 38 -5.21 -11.67 -11.52
C ALA A 38 -6.33 -10.71 -11.92
N ILE A 39 -6.01 -9.61 -12.62
CA ILE A 39 -7.05 -8.64 -13.05
C ILE A 39 -8.02 -9.18 -14.09
N LYS A 40 -7.68 -10.29 -14.75
CA LYS A 40 -8.54 -10.98 -15.72
C LYS A 40 -9.34 -12.13 -15.10
N ASP A 41 -9.02 -12.51 -13.87
CA ASP A 41 -9.68 -13.59 -13.15
C ASP A 41 -10.92 -13.06 -12.39
N PRO A 42 -12.16 -13.48 -12.77
CA PRO A 42 -13.36 -13.01 -12.11
C PRO A 42 -13.42 -13.34 -10.61
N GLU A 43 -12.83 -14.47 -10.19
CA GLU A 43 -12.84 -14.85 -8.77
C GLU A 43 -11.91 -13.95 -7.95
N PHE A 44 -10.75 -13.55 -8.49
CA PHE A 44 -9.88 -12.56 -7.83
C PHE A 44 -10.60 -11.22 -7.68
N ILE A 45 -11.23 -10.73 -8.74
CA ILE A 45 -11.98 -9.46 -8.72
C ILE A 45 -13.15 -9.53 -7.76
N LYS A 46 -13.89 -10.64 -7.71
CA LYS A 46 -14.97 -10.86 -6.77
C LYS A 46 -14.48 -10.84 -5.31
N GLN A 47 -13.37 -11.52 -5.03
CA GLN A 47 -12.77 -11.54 -3.70
C GLN A 47 -12.26 -10.14 -3.30
N TYR A 48 -11.60 -9.43 -4.20
CA TYR A 48 -11.14 -8.06 -3.96
C TYR A 48 -12.32 -7.13 -3.64
N ASN A 49 -13.39 -7.16 -4.44
CA ASN A 49 -14.58 -6.35 -4.23
C ASN A 49 -15.30 -6.71 -2.91
N TYR A 50 -15.34 -8.00 -2.55
CA TYR A 50 -15.86 -8.44 -1.26
C TYR A 50 -15.11 -7.76 -0.11
N TYR A 51 -13.78 -7.82 -0.08
CA TYR A 51 -13.01 -7.18 0.98
C TYR A 51 -13.10 -5.66 0.98
N LEU A 52 -13.16 -5.03 -0.19
CA LEU A 52 -13.39 -3.58 -0.27
C LEU A 52 -14.72 -3.20 0.37
N LYS A 53 -15.77 -3.94 0.12
CA LYS A 53 -17.11 -3.65 0.65
C LYS A 53 -17.24 -4.02 2.12
N GLU A 54 -16.97 -5.30 2.44
CA GLU A 54 -17.35 -5.87 3.75
C GLU A 54 -16.28 -5.62 4.84
N TYR A 55 -15.02 -5.41 4.46
CA TYR A 55 -13.93 -5.20 5.42
C TYR A 55 -13.43 -3.75 5.45
N VAL A 56 -13.21 -3.14 4.29
CA VAL A 56 -12.72 -1.77 4.18
C VAL A 56 -13.82 -0.75 4.43
N GLY A 57 -15.07 -1.06 4.05
CA GLY A 57 -16.22 -0.17 4.22
C GLY A 57 -16.47 0.76 3.03
N ARG A 58 -16.06 0.33 1.82
CA ARG A 58 -16.36 1.09 0.60
C ARG A 58 -17.79 0.80 0.10
N GLU A 59 -18.44 1.82 -0.52
CA GLU A 59 -17.88 3.10 -0.92
C GLU A 59 -18.03 4.12 0.20
N THR A 60 -16.97 4.90 0.47
CA THR A 60 -17.05 5.98 1.45
C THR A 60 -17.88 7.15 0.93
N PRO A 61 -18.64 7.85 1.81
CA PRO A 61 -19.50 8.95 1.41
C PRO A 61 -18.74 10.15 0.81
N LEU A 62 -19.40 10.87 -0.06
CA LEU A 62 -19.06 12.21 -0.46
C LEU A 62 -19.97 13.18 0.34
N TYR A 63 -19.42 13.72 1.42
CA TYR A 63 -20.17 14.55 2.36
C TYR A 63 -20.11 16.02 1.95
N TYR A 64 -21.29 16.67 1.83
CA TYR A 64 -21.36 18.11 1.62
C TYR A 64 -21.10 18.85 2.95
N ALA A 65 -20.03 19.65 2.98
CA ALA A 65 -19.62 20.40 4.15
C ALA A 65 -20.29 21.78 4.14
N GLU A 66 -21.55 21.83 4.61
CA GLU A 66 -22.42 23.00 4.55
C GLU A 66 -21.77 24.24 5.19
N HIS A 67 -21.36 24.15 6.45
CA HIS A 67 -20.76 25.29 7.14
C HIS A 67 -19.45 25.79 6.52
N LEU A 68 -18.63 24.88 5.94
CA LEU A 68 -17.43 25.30 5.22
C LEU A 68 -17.80 26.01 3.91
N SER A 69 -18.83 25.51 3.22
CA SER A 69 -19.31 26.10 1.97
C SER A 69 -19.90 27.50 2.21
N GLU A 70 -20.68 27.67 3.25
CA GLU A 70 -21.21 28.97 3.67
C GLU A 70 -20.09 29.94 4.03
N LYS A 71 -19.10 29.49 4.79
CA LYS A 71 -17.99 30.34 5.26
C LYS A 71 -17.07 30.80 4.12
N TYR A 72 -16.80 29.95 3.14
CA TYR A 72 -15.79 30.19 2.10
C TYR A 72 -16.38 30.49 0.72
N GLY A 73 -17.67 30.28 0.49
CA GLY A 73 -18.39 30.58 -0.73
C GLY A 73 -18.53 29.44 -1.76
N PRO A 74 -17.48 28.67 -2.09
CA PRO A 74 -17.61 27.54 -3.00
C PRO A 74 -18.31 26.34 -2.33
N LYS A 75 -18.95 25.48 -3.14
CA LYS A 75 -19.48 24.19 -2.64
C LYS A 75 -18.32 23.25 -2.32
N ILE A 76 -18.17 22.91 -1.04
CA ILE A 76 -17.10 22.04 -0.54
C ILE A 76 -17.68 20.67 -0.20
N TYR A 77 -17.05 19.63 -0.79
CA TYR A 77 -17.38 18.24 -0.52
C TYR A 77 -16.18 17.51 0.06
N LEU A 78 -16.39 16.68 1.06
CA LEU A 78 -15.36 15.85 1.69
C LEU A 78 -15.56 14.40 1.26
N LYS A 79 -14.55 13.84 0.59
CA LYS A 79 -14.48 12.39 0.35
C LYS A 79 -13.98 11.72 1.63
N ARG A 80 -14.88 11.04 2.32
CA ARG A 80 -14.70 10.57 3.69
C ARG A 80 -13.87 9.28 3.77
N GLU A 81 -12.61 9.32 3.29
CA GLU A 81 -11.69 8.16 3.37
C GLU A 81 -11.23 7.86 4.81
N ASP A 82 -11.49 8.76 5.74
CA ASP A 82 -11.36 8.56 7.17
C ASP A 82 -12.34 7.50 7.75
N LEU A 83 -13.41 7.21 7.04
CA LEU A 83 -14.39 6.19 7.41
C LEU A 83 -14.00 4.79 6.95
N ASN A 84 -12.96 4.63 6.16
CA ASN A 84 -12.41 3.32 5.87
C ASN A 84 -11.90 2.64 7.14
N HIS A 85 -11.90 1.32 7.15
CA HIS A 85 -11.19 0.56 8.16
C HIS A 85 -9.72 1.03 8.24
N THR A 86 -9.19 1.18 9.43
CA THR A 86 -7.90 1.83 9.78
C THR A 86 -7.93 3.37 9.83
N GLY A 87 -9.00 4.02 9.40
CA GLY A 87 -9.15 5.49 9.47
C GLY A 87 -8.45 6.26 8.37
N ALA A 88 -8.05 5.61 7.25
CA ALA A 88 -7.36 6.26 6.15
C ALA A 88 -7.52 5.51 4.82
N HIS A 89 -7.13 6.16 3.72
CA HIS A 89 -7.26 5.61 2.37
C HIS A 89 -6.30 4.45 2.04
N LYS A 90 -5.23 4.26 2.80
CA LYS A 90 -4.17 3.29 2.49
C LYS A 90 -4.64 1.84 2.45
N ILE A 91 -5.66 1.48 3.21
CA ILE A 91 -6.21 0.13 3.20
C ILE A 91 -6.75 -0.29 1.83
N ASN A 92 -7.20 0.65 1.01
CA ASN A 92 -7.75 0.38 -0.33
C ASN A 92 -6.74 -0.33 -1.25
N ASN A 93 -5.51 0.20 -1.33
CA ASN A 93 -4.48 -0.40 -2.17
C ASN A 93 -3.84 -1.62 -1.50
N VAL A 94 -3.70 -1.60 -0.18
CA VAL A 94 -3.08 -2.70 0.58
C VAL A 94 -3.86 -4.00 0.43
N ILE A 95 -5.19 -3.97 0.49
CA ILE A 95 -6.00 -5.19 0.31
C ILE A 95 -5.72 -5.85 -1.05
N GLY A 96 -5.66 -5.09 -2.13
CA GLY A 96 -5.35 -5.62 -3.45
C GLY A 96 -3.94 -6.20 -3.54
N GLN A 97 -2.95 -5.49 -2.99
CA GLN A 97 -1.55 -5.92 -2.99
C GLN A 97 -1.35 -7.21 -2.18
N ILE A 98 -1.97 -7.33 -1.01
CA ILE A 98 -1.84 -8.51 -0.16
C ILE A 98 -2.59 -9.71 -0.77
N LEU A 99 -3.76 -9.50 -1.36
CA LEU A 99 -4.46 -10.56 -2.09
C LEU A 99 -3.62 -11.10 -3.25
N LEU A 100 -2.96 -10.20 -4.00
CA LEU A 100 -2.06 -10.58 -5.07
C LEU A 100 -0.84 -11.34 -4.53
N ALA A 101 -0.21 -10.84 -3.47
CA ALA A 101 0.92 -11.52 -2.82
C ALA A 101 0.54 -12.92 -2.33
N LYS A 102 -0.63 -13.08 -1.73
CA LYS A 102 -1.17 -14.37 -1.30
C LYS A 102 -1.39 -15.31 -2.48
N ARG A 103 -1.95 -14.82 -3.59
CA ARG A 103 -2.13 -15.59 -4.83
C ARG A 103 -0.79 -16.06 -5.41
N MET A 104 0.25 -15.26 -5.28
CA MET A 104 1.63 -15.61 -5.67
C MET A 104 2.32 -16.57 -4.67
N GLY A 105 1.62 -17.05 -3.64
CA GLY A 105 2.18 -17.96 -2.63
C GLY A 105 3.14 -17.29 -1.64
N LYS A 106 3.18 -15.97 -1.57
CA LYS A 106 3.99 -15.24 -0.59
C LYS A 106 3.37 -15.37 0.79
N THR A 107 4.22 -15.58 1.80
CA THR A 107 3.83 -15.73 3.21
C THR A 107 4.24 -14.54 4.08
N LYS A 108 5.06 -13.64 3.51
CA LYS A 108 5.60 -12.47 4.19
C LYS A 108 5.40 -11.23 3.34
N VAL A 109 5.10 -10.12 4.01
CA VAL A 109 5.04 -8.81 3.38
C VAL A 109 5.92 -7.83 4.14
N ILE A 110 6.48 -6.90 3.40
CA ILE A 110 7.22 -5.78 3.96
C ILE A 110 6.57 -4.48 3.54
N ALA A 111 6.64 -3.50 4.40
CA ALA A 111 6.21 -2.15 4.07
C ALA A 111 7.22 -1.13 4.60
N GLU A 112 7.23 0.00 3.96
CA GLU A 112 7.89 1.19 4.42
C GLU A 112 6.85 2.25 4.76
N THR A 113 7.09 3.01 5.83
CA THR A 113 6.14 4.03 6.26
C THR A 113 6.86 5.19 6.95
N GLY A 114 6.42 6.43 6.70
CA GLY A 114 6.83 7.61 7.44
C GLY A 114 5.81 7.94 8.54
N ALA A 115 4.67 8.52 8.18
CA ALA A 115 3.60 8.85 9.13
C ALA A 115 2.88 7.64 9.77
N GLY A 116 3.22 6.42 9.38
CA GLY A 116 2.69 5.18 9.96
C GLY A 116 1.41 4.65 9.32
N GLN A 117 0.67 5.43 8.53
CA GLN A 117 -0.62 5.01 7.99
C GLN A 117 -0.52 3.82 7.02
N HIS A 118 0.51 3.81 6.17
CA HIS A 118 0.73 2.67 5.27
C HIS A 118 1.16 1.42 6.03
N GLY A 119 2.01 1.58 7.03
CA GLY A 119 2.42 0.49 7.92
C GLY A 119 1.24 -0.14 8.66
N VAL A 120 0.36 0.68 9.26
CA VAL A 120 -0.87 0.21 9.92
C VAL A 120 -1.77 -0.54 8.94
N ALA A 121 -1.98 0.00 7.74
CA ALA A 121 -2.80 -0.68 6.74
C ALA A 121 -2.19 -2.03 6.32
N THR A 122 -0.87 -2.08 6.09
CA THR A 122 -0.17 -3.33 5.72
C THR A 122 -0.21 -4.36 6.85
N ALA A 123 0.04 -3.93 8.10
CA ALA A 123 -0.10 -4.80 9.26
C ALA A 123 -1.52 -5.36 9.40
N THR A 124 -2.54 -4.52 9.18
CA THR A 124 -3.95 -4.93 9.20
C THR A 124 -4.26 -5.98 8.14
N GLY A 125 -3.85 -5.74 6.90
CA GLY A 125 -4.06 -6.71 5.82
C GLY A 125 -3.26 -7.99 6.02
N ALA A 126 -2.02 -7.90 6.52
CA ALA A 126 -1.21 -9.08 6.84
C ALA A 126 -1.86 -9.93 7.94
N ALA A 127 -2.37 -9.31 9.00
CA ALA A 127 -3.11 -10.01 10.06
C ALA A 127 -4.37 -10.69 9.52
N LEU A 128 -5.15 -10.00 8.67
CA LEU A 128 -6.35 -10.57 8.04
C LEU A 128 -6.06 -11.84 7.25
N PHE A 129 -4.93 -11.91 6.56
CA PHE A 129 -4.55 -13.04 5.70
C PHE A 129 -3.52 -13.99 6.31
N ASN A 130 -3.22 -13.84 7.59
CA ASN A 130 -2.27 -14.65 8.35
C ASN A 130 -0.87 -14.67 7.69
N MET A 131 -0.36 -13.49 7.35
CA MET A 131 0.97 -13.30 6.76
C MET A 131 1.91 -12.62 7.78
N GLU A 132 3.19 -12.95 7.73
CA GLU A 132 4.20 -12.22 8.48
C GLU A 132 4.35 -10.79 7.91
N CYS A 133 4.46 -9.80 8.79
CA CYS A 133 4.63 -8.40 8.39
C CYS A 133 5.84 -7.77 9.07
N THR A 134 6.69 -7.14 8.29
CA THR A 134 7.76 -6.26 8.80
C THR A 134 7.60 -4.87 8.20
N VAL A 135 7.56 -3.86 9.06
CA VAL A 135 7.43 -2.46 8.65
C VAL A 135 8.71 -1.72 8.97
N PHE A 136 9.33 -1.16 7.95
CA PHE A 136 10.51 -0.31 8.09
C PHE A 136 10.08 1.15 8.28
N MET A 137 10.61 1.80 9.31
CA MET A 137 10.23 3.16 9.66
C MET A 137 11.45 3.93 10.16
N GLY A 138 11.58 5.21 9.77
CA GLY A 138 12.66 6.05 10.26
C GLY A 138 12.64 6.16 11.79
N ALA A 139 13.80 6.13 12.43
CA ALA A 139 13.89 6.16 13.90
C ALA A 139 13.22 7.40 14.51
N GLU A 140 13.35 8.57 13.86
CA GLU A 140 12.65 9.79 14.29
C GLU A 140 11.13 9.70 14.11
N ASP A 141 10.67 9.06 13.03
CA ASP A 141 9.25 8.88 12.75
C ASP A 141 8.62 7.91 13.76
N ILE A 142 9.35 6.88 14.21
CA ILE A 142 8.92 5.96 15.28
C ILE A 142 8.60 6.75 16.55
N GLU A 143 9.47 7.65 16.96
CA GLU A 143 9.25 8.49 18.15
C GLU A 143 8.05 9.43 18.00
N ARG A 144 7.89 10.04 16.83
CA ARG A 144 6.78 10.96 16.54
C ARG A 144 5.42 10.25 16.42
N GLN A 145 5.42 9.00 15.97
CA GLN A 145 4.23 8.24 15.59
C GLN A 145 4.01 7.00 16.47
N LYS A 146 4.33 7.10 17.76
CA LYS A 146 4.23 5.98 18.75
C LYS A 146 2.88 5.26 18.72
N LEU A 147 1.79 6.00 18.52
CA LEU A 147 0.45 5.41 18.45
C LEU A 147 0.31 4.47 17.24
N ASN A 148 0.84 4.85 16.08
CA ASN A 148 0.79 4.00 14.90
C ASN A 148 1.74 2.81 15.03
N VAL A 149 2.90 2.99 15.67
CA VAL A 149 3.81 1.88 15.99
C VAL A 149 3.11 0.85 16.88
N PHE A 150 2.49 1.30 17.95
CA PHE A 150 1.71 0.45 18.85
C PHE A 150 0.60 -0.32 18.12
N ARG A 151 -0.13 0.34 17.21
CA ARG A 151 -1.17 -0.31 16.40
C ARG A 151 -0.60 -1.40 15.50
N MET A 152 0.56 -1.17 14.86
CA MET A 152 1.24 -2.17 14.03
C MET A 152 1.68 -3.39 14.84
N GLU A 153 2.26 -3.16 16.02
CA GLU A 153 2.73 -4.23 16.93
C GLU A 153 1.56 -5.04 17.49
N MET A 154 0.45 -4.39 17.85
CA MET A 154 -0.79 -5.09 18.28
C MET A 154 -1.33 -6.01 17.19
N LEU A 155 -1.14 -5.67 15.91
CA LEU A 155 -1.53 -6.49 14.76
C LEU A 155 -0.50 -7.58 14.42
N GLY A 156 0.56 -7.71 15.22
CA GLY A 156 1.58 -8.72 15.05
C GLY A 156 2.70 -8.35 14.06
N ALA A 157 2.74 -7.13 13.57
CA ALA A 157 3.82 -6.68 12.71
C ALA A 157 5.09 -6.35 13.53
N LYS A 158 6.26 -6.59 12.93
CA LYS A 158 7.54 -6.13 13.48
C LYS A 158 7.84 -4.74 12.91
N VAL A 159 8.05 -3.74 13.77
CA VAL A 159 8.51 -2.42 13.34
C VAL A 159 10.03 -2.36 13.45
N GLN A 160 10.70 -2.16 12.33
CA GLN A 160 12.15 -2.13 12.22
C GLN A 160 12.63 -0.68 12.03
N PRO A 161 13.38 -0.12 13.00
CA PRO A 161 13.92 1.21 12.86
C PRO A 161 15.00 1.28 11.78
N VAL A 162 14.97 2.35 10.98
CA VAL A 162 16.02 2.69 10.02
C VAL A 162 16.77 3.91 10.55
N THR A 163 18.05 3.73 10.80
CA THR A 163 18.94 4.75 11.38
C THR A 163 19.92 5.34 10.38
N SER A 164 20.03 4.76 9.17
CA SER A 164 20.92 5.22 8.11
C SER A 164 20.30 6.38 7.30
N GLY A 165 21.14 7.27 6.80
CA GLY A 165 20.72 8.44 6.05
C GLY A 165 20.13 9.54 6.94
N SER A 166 19.08 10.21 6.46
CA SER A 166 18.34 11.24 7.25
C SER A 166 17.35 10.65 8.25
N SER A 167 17.36 9.32 8.46
CA SER A 167 16.41 8.58 9.31
C SER A 167 14.93 8.85 8.97
N THR A 168 14.66 9.28 7.73
CA THR A 168 13.33 9.56 7.19
C THR A 168 13.02 8.67 5.97
N LEU A 169 11.75 8.62 5.57
CA LEU A 169 11.19 7.79 4.51
C LEU A 169 12.04 7.75 3.22
N LYS A 170 12.57 8.88 2.78
CA LYS A 170 13.21 9.03 1.46
C LYS A 170 14.48 8.20 1.28
N LEU A 171 15.16 7.84 2.37
CA LEU A 171 16.40 7.06 2.34
C LEU A 171 16.19 5.59 2.71
N SER A 172 15.07 5.25 3.35
CA SER A 172 14.68 3.87 3.62
C SER A 172 14.47 3.06 2.35
N LEU A 173 13.93 3.66 1.29
CA LEU A 173 13.69 3.00 -0.01
C LEU A 173 14.95 2.41 -0.64
N ILE A 174 16.11 3.05 -0.46
CA ILE A 174 17.38 2.62 -1.05
C ILE A 174 17.91 1.36 -0.35
N HIS A 175 17.64 1.20 0.95
CA HIS A 175 18.15 0.09 1.77
C HIS A 175 17.21 -1.12 1.85
N ILE A 176 15.91 -0.94 1.62
CA ILE A 176 14.91 -2.02 1.64
C ILE A 176 14.94 -2.84 0.35
N SER A 177 15.46 -2.27 -0.72
CA SER A 177 15.50 -2.93 -2.03
C SER A 177 16.62 -3.98 -2.17
N GLU A 178 17.54 -4.11 -1.21
CA GLU A 178 18.49 -5.20 -1.20
C GLU A 178 17.92 -6.40 -0.46
N PRO A 179 17.69 -7.54 -1.16
CA PRO A 179 17.33 -8.77 -0.46
C PRO A 179 18.50 -9.17 0.45
N THR A 180 18.24 -9.25 1.75
CA THR A 180 19.17 -9.89 2.67
C THR A 180 19.45 -11.30 2.14
N ARG A 181 20.66 -11.52 1.63
CA ARG A 181 21.15 -12.86 1.31
C ARG A 181 21.09 -13.72 2.58
N PRO A 182 20.72 -15.01 2.44
CA PRO A 182 20.77 -15.94 3.55
C PRO A 182 22.18 -16.11 4.05
#